data_00962302f7524378e276989bc72873be
#
_entry.id   00962302f7524378e276989bc72873be
#
_cell.length_a   1.000
_cell.length_b   1.000
_cell.length_c   1.000
_cell.angle_alpha   90.00
_cell.angle_beta   90.00
_cell.angle_gamma   90.00
#
_symmetry.space_group_name_H-M   'P 1'
#
loop_
_entity.id
_entity.type
_entity.pdbx_description
1 polymer ?
#
loop_
_entity_poly.entity_id
_entity_poly.type
_entity_poly.pdbx_seq_one_letter_code
_entity_poly.pdbx_strand_id
1 'polypeptide(L)'
;MQVIKLLPIFAVANDKQKPTIFTLYGYRFMFYSNDHEPIHVHAIKGNSRAKFDLFPTVALVSSSGVKAHELRLLEQIVVENREHIIEQWLIYFNSDRRYERN
;
A
#
# COMPACT_ATOMS: atom_id res chain seq x y z
N MET A 1 -7.51 -17.19 -1.70
CA MET A 1 -6.79 -16.55 -2.74
C MET A 1 -7.67 -16.05 -3.81
N GLN A 2 -8.56 -16.86 -4.30
CA GLN A 2 -9.44 -16.40 -5.34
C GLN A 2 -10.31 -15.29 -4.89
N VAL A 3 -10.62 -15.30 -3.63
CA VAL A 3 -11.45 -14.26 -3.07
C VAL A 3 -10.84 -12.90 -3.32
N ILE A 4 -9.54 -12.85 -3.29
CA ILE A 4 -8.85 -11.61 -3.45
C ILE A 4 -9.10 -11.01 -4.80
N LYS A 5 -9.30 -11.81 -5.80
CA LYS A 5 -9.52 -11.28 -7.10
C LYS A 5 -10.79 -10.51 -7.23
N LEU A 6 -11.78 -10.91 -6.47
CA LEU A 6 -13.04 -10.21 -6.54
C LEU A 6 -12.95 -8.86 -5.87
N LEU A 7 -12.20 -8.79 -4.80
CA LEU A 7 -12.10 -7.55 -4.09
C LEU A 7 -11.53 -6.43 -4.92
N PRO A 8 -10.52 -6.68 -5.69
CA PRO A 8 -9.93 -5.60 -6.48
C PRO A 8 -10.91 -4.92 -7.40
N ILE A 9 -11.88 -5.65 -7.87
CA ILE A 9 -12.84 -5.07 -8.77
C ILE A 9 -13.66 -4.02 -8.06
N PHE A 10 -14.07 -4.32 -6.86
CA PHE A 10 -14.84 -3.35 -6.11
C PHE A 10 -13.98 -2.20 -5.68
N ALA A 11 -12.76 -2.50 -5.32
CA ALA A 11 -11.87 -1.47 -4.89
C ALA A 11 -11.67 -0.45 -5.98
N VAL A 12 -11.54 -0.92 -7.20
CA VAL A 12 -11.36 -0.01 -8.30
C VAL A 12 -12.53 0.91 -8.45
N ALA A 13 -13.70 0.37 -8.26
CA ALA A 13 -14.89 1.19 -8.42
C ALA A 13 -14.92 2.31 -7.39
N ASN A 14 -14.37 2.07 -6.24
CA ASN A 14 -14.45 3.04 -5.17
C ASN A 14 -13.21 3.83 -4.94
N ASP A 15 -12.23 3.64 -5.74
CA ASP A 15 -10.94 4.13 -5.45
C ASP A 15 -10.60 5.42 -6.00
N LYS A 16 -11.56 6.20 -6.30
CA LYS A 16 -11.24 7.48 -6.81
C LYS A 16 -10.46 8.29 -5.86
N GLN A 17 -10.64 8.07 -4.58
CA GLN A 17 -9.98 8.89 -3.61
C GLN A 17 -8.67 8.28 -3.20
N LYS A 18 -8.71 7.22 -2.45
CA LYS A 18 -7.52 6.66 -1.87
C LYS A 18 -7.56 5.17 -1.98
N PRO A 19 -6.72 4.60 -2.81
CA PRO A 19 -6.71 3.16 -2.99
C PRO A 19 -6.25 2.48 -1.71
N THR A 20 -7.12 1.70 -1.13
CA THR A 20 -6.79 0.89 0.02
C THR A 20 -6.51 -0.51 -0.48
N ILE A 21 -5.34 -1.03 -0.12
CA ILE A 21 -4.96 -2.36 -0.56
C ILE A 21 -5.60 -3.39 0.34
N PHE A 22 -5.41 -3.25 1.65
CA PHE A 22 -6.06 -4.11 2.63
C PHE A 22 -5.95 -3.46 4.00
N THR A 23 -6.73 -4.01 4.94
CA THR A 23 -6.71 -3.54 6.32
C THR A 23 -6.36 -4.73 7.20
N LEU A 24 -5.43 -4.52 8.13
CA LEU A 24 -5.00 -5.60 9.00
C LEU A 24 -4.58 -5.02 10.34
N TYR A 25 -5.02 -5.62 11.41
CA TYR A 25 -4.71 -5.17 12.77
C TYR A 25 -5.05 -3.71 12.97
N GLY A 26 -6.13 -3.28 12.32
CA GLY A 26 -6.58 -1.91 12.47
C GLY A 26 -5.84 -0.91 11.62
N TYR A 27 -4.80 -1.33 10.93
CA TYR A 27 -4.08 -0.43 10.04
C TYR A 27 -4.57 -0.61 8.62
N ARG A 28 -4.76 0.51 7.93
CA ARG A 28 -5.12 0.51 6.53
C ARG A 28 -3.86 0.68 5.71
N PHE A 29 -3.58 -0.30 4.86
CA PHE A 29 -2.41 -0.25 3.98
C PHE A 29 -2.88 0.29 2.65
N MET A 30 -2.31 1.41 2.24
CA MET A 30 -2.87 2.15 1.12
C MET A 30 -1.82 3.00 0.43
N PHE A 31 -2.20 3.51 -0.75
CA PHE A 31 -1.43 4.51 -1.47
C PHE A 31 -2.22 5.80 -1.46
N TYR A 32 -1.53 6.91 -1.62
CA TYR A 32 -2.20 8.17 -1.93
C TYR A 32 -2.18 8.34 -3.44
N SER A 33 -3.20 8.96 -3.98
CA SER A 33 -3.32 9.06 -5.42
C SER A 33 -2.19 9.85 -6.05
N ASN A 34 -1.55 10.71 -5.27
CA ASN A 34 -0.45 11.49 -5.81
C ASN A 34 0.92 10.93 -5.41
N ASP A 35 0.97 9.67 -4.97
CA ASP A 35 2.25 9.06 -4.66
C ASP A 35 3.08 8.89 -5.92
N HIS A 36 4.39 8.92 -5.74
CA HIS A 36 5.35 8.75 -6.82
C HIS A 36 6.33 7.66 -6.46
N GLU A 37 7.04 7.17 -7.46
CA GLU A 37 8.09 6.22 -7.18
C GLU A 37 9.16 6.84 -6.32
N PRO A 38 9.85 6.06 -5.52
CA PRO A 38 9.86 4.59 -5.56
C PRO A 38 8.58 4.01 -4.96
N ILE A 39 8.32 2.77 -5.35
CA ILE A 39 7.12 2.07 -4.88
C ILE A 39 7.16 1.97 -3.36
N HIS A 40 6.07 2.34 -2.73
CA HIS A 40 5.99 2.34 -1.28
C HIS A 40 4.55 2.13 -0.84
N VAL A 41 4.34 1.95 0.45
CA VAL A 41 3.01 1.74 0.99
C VAL A 41 2.92 2.48 2.32
N HIS A 42 1.74 2.98 2.61
CA HIS A 42 1.45 3.65 3.88
C HIS A 42 0.59 2.74 4.74
N ALA A 43 0.85 2.74 6.04
CA ALA A 43 0.01 2.03 7.00
C ALA A 43 -0.52 3.07 7.98
N ILE A 44 -1.84 3.21 8.02
CA ILE A 44 -2.48 4.29 8.77
C ILE A 44 -3.52 3.73 9.74
N LYS A 45 -3.44 4.18 10.97
CA LYS A 45 -4.46 3.85 11.96
C LYS A 45 -4.63 5.08 12.85
N GLY A 46 -5.72 5.83 12.66
CA GLY A 46 -5.90 7.07 13.38
C GLY A 46 -4.76 8.01 13.11
N ASN A 47 -4.08 8.44 14.17
CA ASN A 47 -2.94 9.31 14.02
C ASN A 47 -1.63 8.56 13.88
N SER A 48 -1.67 7.26 13.94
CA SER A 48 -0.47 6.44 13.79
C SER A 48 -0.23 6.19 12.33
N ARG A 49 1.00 6.34 11.88
CA ARG A 49 1.30 6.13 10.47
C ARG A 49 2.74 5.69 10.28
N ALA A 50 2.93 4.90 9.25
CA ALA A 50 4.25 4.43 8.86
C ALA A 50 4.29 4.35 7.35
N LYS A 51 5.49 4.49 6.80
CA LYS A 51 5.68 4.40 5.36
C LYS A 51 6.84 3.47 5.11
N PHE A 52 6.64 2.52 4.20
CA PHE A 52 7.65 1.53 3.87
C PHE A 52 7.94 1.54 2.39
N ASP A 53 9.22 1.58 2.02
CA ASP A 53 9.61 1.34 0.63
C ASP A 53 9.55 -0.16 0.37
N LEU A 54 9.33 -0.53 -0.88
CA LEU A 54 9.26 -1.93 -1.28
C LEU A 54 10.49 -2.38 -2.05
N PHE A 55 11.34 -1.44 -2.48
CA PHE A 55 12.54 -1.75 -3.25
C PHE A 55 13.73 -1.06 -2.68
N PRO A 56 14.90 -1.65 -2.76
CA PRO A 56 15.16 -3.02 -3.27
C PRO A 56 14.66 -4.06 -2.31
N THR A 57 14.48 -3.71 -1.06
CA THR A 57 13.87 -4.57 -0.07
C THR A 57 12.91 -3.70 0.73
N VAL A 58 12.10 -4.32 1.54
CA VAL A 58 11.18 -3.58 2.39
C VAL A 58 12.00 -2.82 3.43
N ALA A 59 11.72 -1.53 3.54
CA ALA A 59 12.46 -0.69 4.49
C ALA A 59 11.56 0.41 5.01
N LEU A 60 11.61 0.63 6.31
CA LEU A 60 10.83 1.69 6.93
C LEU A 60 11.44 3.03 6.53
N VAL A 61 10.61 3.91 6.00
CA VAL A 61 11.04 5.24 5.62
C VAL A 61 10.78 6.23 6.73
N SER A 62 9.59 6.16 7.32
CA SER A 62 9.23 7.10 8.37
C SER A 62 8.06 6.54 9.15
N SER A 63 7.88 7.01 10.36
CA SER A 63 6.74 6.63 11.16
C SER A 63 6.45 7.71 12.18
N SER A 64 5.22 7.71 12.66
CA SER A 64 4.79 8.67 13.66
C SER A 64 3.68 8.01 14.47
N GLY A 65 3.84 8.02 15.78
CA GLY A 65 2.81 7.49 16.66
C GLY A 65 2.66 5.98 16.64
N VAL A 66 3.70 5.25 16.24
CA VAL A 66 3.65 3.80 16.19
C VAL A 66 4.71 3.25 17.13
N LYS A 67 4.31 2.35 18.01
CA LYS A 67 5.24 1.77 18.94
C LYS A 67 6.18 0.80 18.23
N ALA A 68 7.34 0.60 18.83
CA ALA A 68 8.37 -0.21 18.18
C ALA A 68 7.90 -1.60 17.83
N HIS A 69 7.18 -2.25 18.75
CA HIS A 69 6.74 -3.62 18.45
C HIS A 69 5.69 -3.64 17.36
N GLU A 70 4.91 -2.58 17.24
CA GLU A 70 3.95 -2.49 16.16
C GLU A 70 4.64 -2.23 14.84
N LEU A 71 5.70 -1.44 14.86
CA LEU A 71 6.45 -1.21 13.62
C LEU A 71 7.01 -2.52 13.09
N ARG A 72 7.49 -3.37 13.99
CA ARG A 72 7.98 -4.66 13.55
C ARG A 72 6.88 -5.52 12.94
N LEU A 73 5.70 -5.45 13.55
CA LEU A 73 4.58 -6.18 12.99
C LEU A 73 4.20 -5.66 11.62
N LEU A 74 4.13 -4.34 11.49
CA LEU A 74 3.79 -3.74 10.20
C LEU A 74 4.81 -4.09 9.15
N GLU A 75 6.08 -4.06 9.52
CA GLU A 75 7.12 -4.40 8.56
C GLU A 75 6.96 -5.83 8.10
N GLN A 76 6.67 -6.74 9.02
CA GLN A 76 6.49 -8.12 8.66
C GLN A 76 5.30 -8.30 7.72
N ILE A 77 4.23 -7.58 7.97
CA ILE A 77 3.07 -7.64 7.09
C ILE A 77 3.44 -7.18 5.69
N VAL A 78 4.20 -6.10 5.59
CA VAL A 78 4.60 -5.58 4.30
C VAL A 78 5.50 -6.59 3.58
N VAL A 79 6.43 -7.18 4.32
CA VAL A 79 7.32 -8.18 3.73
C VAL A 79 6.52 -9.35 3.18
N GLU A 80 5.55 -9.82 3.93
CA GLU A 80 4.79 -10.99 3.51
C GLU A 80 3.85 -10.68 2.37
N ASN A 81 3.48 -9.43 2.20
CA ASN A 81 2.56 -9.05 1.13
C ASN A 81 3.24 -8.20 0.05
N ARG A 82 4.55 -8.24 0.02
CA ARG A 82 5.31 -7.37 -0.84
C ARG A 82 4.90 -7.45 -2.30
N GLU A 83 4.80 -8.67 -2.81
CA GLU A 83 4.48 -8.81 -4.23
C GLU A 83 3.06 -8.34 -4.53
N HIS A 84 2.16 -8.61 -3.63
CA HIS A 84 0.78 -8.16 -3.83
C HIS A 84 0.72 -6.64 -3.83
N ILE A 85 1.44 -6.00 -2.92
CA ILE A 85 1.44 -4.55 -2.85
C ILE A 85 2.05 -3.95 -4.11
N ILE A 86 3.15 -4.53 -4.58
CA ILE A 86 3.78 -4.04 -5.79
C ILE A 86 2.84 -4.19 -6.97
N GLU A 87 2.16 -5.31 -7.05
CA GLU A 87 1.23 -5.54 -8.13
C GLU A 87 0.11 -4.50 -8.12
N GLN A 88 -0.41 -4.22 -6.93
CA GLN A 88 -1.47 -3.23 -6.82
C GLN A 88 -0.98 -1.84 -7.21
N TRP A 89 0.25 -1.53 -6.84
CA TRP A 89 0.83 -0.24 -7.24
C TRP A 89 0.91 -0.15 -8.75
N LEU A 90 1.40 -1.21 -9.39
CA LEU A 90 1.55 -1.17 -10.84
C LEU A 90 0.21 -1.05 -11.53
N ILE A 91 -0.78 -1.76 -11.05
CA ILE A 91 -2.10 -1.67 -11.64
C ILE A 91 -2.65 -0.26 -11.50
N TYR A 92 -2.55 0.29 -10.32
CA TYR A 92 -3.15 1.59 -10.06
C TYR A 92 -2.44 2.71 -10.81
N PHE A 93 -1.12 2.74 -10.71
CA PHE A 93 -0.38 3.86 -11.29
C PHE A 93 -0.06 3.68 -12.76
N ASN A 94 0.06 2.44 -13.22
CA ASN A 94 0.34 2.23 -14.62
C ASN A 94 -0.82 2.55 -15.52
N SER A 95 -2.02 2.46 -15.01
CA SER A 95 -3.17 2.85 -15.82
C SER A 95 -3.04 4.30 -16.25
N ASP A 96 -2.58 5.14 -15.34
CA ASP A 96 -2.40 6.53 -15.68
C ASP A 96 -1.27 6.72 -16.63
N ARG A 97 -0.20 5.97 -16.43
CA ARG A 97 0.95 6.13 -17.28
C ARG A 97 0.68 5.76 -18.70
N ARG A 98 -0.19 4.81 -18.91
CA ARG A 98 -0.48 4.42 -20.24
C ARG A 98 -1.06 5.56 -21.03
N TYR A 99 -1.87 6.37 -20.40
CA TYR A 99 -2.43 7.49 -21.09
C TYR A 99 -1.35 8.48 -21.45
N GLU A 100 -0.46 8.71 -20.55
CA GLU A 100 0.54 9.69 -20.78
C GLU A 100 1.48 9.30 -21.87
N ARG A 101 1.70 8.02 -22.00
CA ARG A 101 2.64 7.59 -22.98
C ARG A 101 2.07 7.71 -24.36
N ASN A 102 0.82 7.67 -24.48
CA ASN A 102 0.21 7.80 -25.75
C ASN A 102 -0.22 9.17 -26.04
#